data_bfff2559950b86c4bbda20dad30f4b52
#
_entry.id   bfff2559950b86c4bbda20dad30f4b52
#
_cell.length_a   1.000
_cell.length_b   1.000
_cell.length_c   1.000
_cell.angle_alpha   90.00
_cell.angle_beta   90.00
_cell.angle_gamma   90.00
#
_symmetry.space_group_name_H-M   'P 1'
#
loop_
_entity.id
_entity.type
_entity.pdbx_description
1 polymer ?
#
loop_
_entity_poly.entity_id
_entity_poly.type
_entity_poly.pdbx_seq_one_letter_code
_entity_poly.pdbx_strand_id
1 'polypeptide(L)'
;MNYIIKQKPEDFIVKEVPNKIFNKINGKYLIYSLKKINRNTEDCIQHLSRTLKVPRKFLGFAGTKDHNAITEQYISVFNVQNLKSKIENIKGLENFSLEFIGYLDNPLSLGDLATNKFEITIRALDKKVDIENPHSIINYFDEQRFSKNNHIIGKAIIKKDFKNAVEELKKQNQTNNELIKTYKQDYIRILRLVPKKTLKFYVHAYQSYLFNELCKKIIIDDKINHFKINYVLGELFFATKEPKNYSLPIIGFGSEIQEKNSLVFNLLKKEDIDQRDFIIKQIPELSSFGTQRDFIAKVINFSCTEFEEDELNKNKYKVKISFELSKGSYATIVVKKIFAQH
;
A
#
# COMPACT_ATOMS: atom_id res chain seq x y z
N MET A 1 -0.37 -19.89 13.77
CA MET A 1 1.04 -20.33 13.57
C MET A 1 1.94 -19.12 13.49
N ASN A 2 3.14 -19.18 14.11
CA ASN A 2 4.16 -18.14 13.92
C ASN A 2 4.87 -18.36 12.59
N TYR A 3 5.14 -17.28 11.86
CA TYR A 3 5.87 -17.30 10.59
C TYR A 3 6.62 -15.99 10.39
N ILE A 4 7.62 -16.02 9.50
CA ILE A 4 8.40 -14.86 9.10
C ILE A 4 8.24 -14.64 7.59
N ILE A 5 7.99 -13.40 7.19
CA ILE A 5 8.06 -12.95 5.79
C ILE A 5 9.09 -11.84 5.68
N LYS A 6 9.69 -11.68 4.50
CA LYS A 6 10.70 -10.61 4.26
C LYS A 6 11.94 -10.74 5.17
N GLN A 7 12.37 -11.95 5.51
CA GLN A 7 13.61 -12.16 6.26
C GLN A 7 14.83 -11.79 5.41
N LYS A 8 14.74 -12.02 4.11
CA LYS A 8 15.64 -11.48 3.09
C LYS A 8 14.84 -10.90 1.92
N PRO A 9 15.41 -10.03 1.06
CA PRO A 9 14.68 -9.40 -0.05
C PRO A 9 14.02 -10.40 -1.00
N GLU A 10 14.66 -11.54 -1.23
CA GLU A 10 14.19 -12.61 -2.11
C GLU A 10 12.93 -13.31 -1.59
N ASP A 11 12.63 -13.16 -0.31
CA ASP A 11 11.41 -13.73 0.28
C ASP A 11 10.14 -12.98 -0.12
N PHE A 12 10.28 -11.79 -0.73
CA PHE A 12 9.12 -10.98 -1.12
C PHE A 12 9.36 -10.31 -2.48
N ILE A 13 8.91 -10.98 -3.52
CA ILE A 13 9.05 -10.51 -4.90
C ILE A 13 7.69 -9.98 -5.38
N VAL A 14 7.70 -8.78 -5.97
CA VAL A 14 6.50 -8.16 -6.54
C VAL A 14 6.76 -7.77 -7.99
N LYS A 15 5.95 -8.29 -8.91
CA LYS A 15 6.02 -7.94 -10.34
C LYS A 15 4.72 -7.24 -10.75
N GLU A 16 4.84 -6.09 -11.35
CA GLU A 16 3.72 -5.36 -11.90
C GLU A 16 3.24 -6.01 -13.19
N VAL A 17 1.93 -6.22 -13.32
CA VAL A 17 1.31 -6.67 -14.56
C VAL A 17 0.68 -5.45 -15.23
N PRO A 18 1.15 -5.02 -16.39
CA PRO A 18 0.65 -3.83 -17.05
C PRO A 18 -0.75 -4.05 -17.63
N ASN A 19 -1.55 -3.00 -17.68
CA ASN A 19 -2.82 -2.98 -18.40
C ASN A 19 -2.70 -2.38 -19.81
N LYS A 20 -1.48 -2.07 -20.25
CA LYS A 20 -1.16 -1.47 -21.55
C LYS A 20 -0.27 -2.38 -22.39
N ILE A 21 -0.51 -2.37 -23.70
CA ILE A 21 0.36 -3.03 -24.68
C ILE A 21 1.43 -2.03 -25.10
N PHE A 22 2.69 -2.43 -25.00
CA PHE A 22 3.82 -1.60 -25.38
C PHE A 22 4.15 -1.76 -26.86
N ASN A 23 4.23 -0.63 -27.58
CA ASN A 23 4.65 -0.62 -28.98
C ASN A 23 6.15 -0.98 -29.05
N LYS A 24 6.56 -1.74 -30.05
CA LYS A 24 7.96 -2.18 -30.22
C LYS A 24 8.76 -1.28 -31.17
N ILE A 25 8.10 -0.42 -31.94
CA ILE A 25 8.73 0.35 -33.02
C ILE A 25 9.08 1.77 -32.59
N ASN A 26 8.10 2.55 -32.13
CA ASN A 26 8.29 3.96 -31.75
C ASN A 26 7.22 4.45 -30.76
N GLY A 27 7.41 5.64 -30.20
CA GLY A 27 6.46 6.35 -29.34
C GLY A 27 7.11 7.54 -28.64
N LYS A 28 6.27 8.39 -28.04
CA LYS A 28 6.72 9.60 -27.32
C LYS A 28 7.42 9.30 -25.99
N TYR A 29 7.21 8.09 -25.47
CA TYR A 29 7.79 7.65 -24.19
C TYR A 29 8.47 6.30 -24.37
N LEU A 30 9.72 6.21 -23.89
CA LEU A 30 10.44 4.97 -23.71
C LEU A 30 9.91 4.26 -22.47
N ILE A 31 9.65 2.96 -22.56
CA ILE A 31 9.18 2.16 -21.43
C ILE A 31 10.29 1.20 -21.02
N TYR A 32 10.60 1.24 -19.73
CA TYR A 32 11.56 0.34 -19.11
C TYR A 32 10.92 -0.46 -17.99
N SER A 33 11.29 -1.72 -17.85
CA SER A 33 11.15 -2.47 -16.61
C SER A 33 12.22 -1.99 -15.64
N LEU A 34 11.79 -1.52 -14.48
CA LEU A 34 12.64 -1.13 -13.35
C LEU A 34 12.60 -2.25 -12.31
N LYS A 35 13.69 -3.02 -12.19
CA LYS A 35 13.89 -3.97 -11.10
C LYS A 35 14.73 -3.30 -10.01
N LYS A 36 14.24 -3.34 -8.77
CA LYS A 36 14.95 -2.76 -7.61
C LYS A 36 14.93 -3.70 -6.40
N ILE A 37 15.94 -3.57 -5.54
CA ILE A 37 16.15 -4.37 -4.32
C ILE A 37 16.35 -3.40 -3.16
N ASN A 38 15.54 -3.52 -2.11
CA ASN A 38 15.63 -2.70 -0.89
C ASN A 38 15.75 -1.19 -1.17
N ARG A 39 14.96 -0.67 -2.10
CA ARG A 39 14.99 0.75 -2.48
C ARG A 39 13.58 1.28 -2.76
N ASN A 40 13.33 2.58 -2.48
CA ASN A 40 12.07 3.21 -2.83
C ASN A 40 11.99 3.50 -4.34
N THR A 41 10.81 3.41 -4.92
CA THR A 41 10.56 3.77 -6.34
C THR A 41 10.98 5.21 -6.61
N GLU A 42 10.57 6.17 -5.76
CA GLU A 42 10.86 7.59 -5.95
C GLU A 42 12.37 7.88 -5.91
N ASP A 43 13.15 7.19 -5.07
CA ASP A 43 14.61 7.35 -4.98
C ASP A 43 15.28 6.89 -6.28
N CYS A 44 14.82 5.77 -6.87
CA CYS A 44 15.30 5.31 -8.18
C CYS A 44 15.00 6.36 -9.27
N ILE A 45 13.77 6.90 -9.29
CA ILE A 45 13.35 7.89 -10.27
C ILE A 45 14.13 9.22 -10.12
N GLN A 46 14.39 9.66 -8.89
CA GLN A 46 15.22 10.85 -8.64
C GLN A 46 16.67 10.63 -9.06
N HIS A 47 17.21 9.43 -8.78
CA HIS A 47 18.55 9.07 -9.23
C HIS A 47 18.64 9.10 -10.76
N LEU A 48 17.69 8.49 -11.47
CA LEU A 48 17.62 8.53 -12.94
C LEU A 48 17.50 9.97 -13.48
N SER A 49 16.63 10.78 -12.89
CA SER A 49 16.46 12.19 -13.27
C SER A 49 17.78 12.98 -13.21
N ARG A 50 18.55 12.78 -12.13
CA ARG A 50 19.86 13.44 -11.93
C ARG A 50 20.92 12.93 -12.89
N THR A 51 21.06 11.60 -13.01
CA THR A 51 22.08 10.95 -13.85
C THR A 51 21.87 11.23 -15.34
N LEU A 52 20.63 11.17 -15.79
CA LEU A 52 20.26 11.45 -17.19
C LEU A 52 20.18 12.95 -17.49
N LYS A 53 20.21 13.81 -16.46
CA LYS A 53 20.00 15.26 -16.56
C LYS A 53 18.66 15.60 -17.23
N VAL A 54 17.59 14.86 -16.89
CA VAL A 54 16.23 15.10 -17.39
C VAL A 54 15.32 15.53 -16.24
N PRO A 55 14.37 16.46 -16.47
CA PRO A 55 13.42 16.87 -15.45
C PRO A 55 12.63 15.70 -14.87
N ARG A 56 12.44 15.68 -13.54
CA ARG A 56 11.66 14.62 -12.84
C ARG A 56 10.28 14.40 -13.47
N LYS A 57 9.63 15.44 -13.99
CA LYS A 57 8.31 15.37 -14.66
C LYS A 57 8.31 14.54 -15.94
N PHE A 58 9.46 14.21 -16.51
CA PHE A 58 9.59 13.37 -17.70
C PHE A 58 9.59 11.87 -17.39
N LEU A 59 9.65 11.51 -16.11
CA LEU A 59 9.61 10.13 -15.65
C LEU A 59 8.27 9.85 -14.97
N GLY A 60 7.53 8.87 -15.50
CA GLY A 60 6.25 8.39 -14.97
C GLY A 60 6.35 6.95 -14.48
N PHE A 61 5.42 6.53 -13.62
CA PHE A 61 5.26 5.14 -13.17
C PHE A 61 3.82 4.90 -12.69
N ALA A 62 3.39 3.64 -12.71
CA ALA A 62 2.00 3.28 -12.42
C ALA A 62 1.68 3.15 -10.91
N GLY A 63 2.69 3.01 -10.07
CA GLY A 63 2.53 2.91 -8.61
C GLY A 63 3.86 2.81 -7.88
N THR A 64 3.86 3.11 -6.58
CA THR A 64 5.01 2.87 -5.70
C THR A 64 5.03 1.41 -5.26
N LYS A 65 6.21 0.83 -5.14
CA LYS A 65 6.42 -0.54 -4.65
C LYS A 65 7.19 -0.53 -3.33
N ASP A 66 6.99 -1.58 -2.54
CA ASP A 66 7.63 -1.79 -1.24
C ASP A 66 9.13 -1.56 -1.27
N HIS A 67 9.66 -1.03 -0.16
CA HIS A 67 11.09 -0.86 0.03
C HIS A 67 11.77 -2.22 0.27
N ASN A 68 11.34 -2.96 1.29
CA ASN A 68 11.95 -4.23 1.72
C ASN A 68 11.41 -5.39 0.86
N ALA A 69 11.85 -5.46 -0.40
CA ALA A 69 11.43 -6.45 -1.38
C ALA A 69 12.30 -6.37 -2.64
N ILE A 70 12.24 -7.40 -3.47
CA ILE A 70 12.61 -7.31 -4.88
C ILE A 70 11.35 -6.93 -5.64
N THR A 71 11.40 -5.81 -6.36
CA THR A 71 10.22 -5.37 -7.12
C THR A 71 10.57 -5.06 -8.56
N GLU A 72 9.66 -5.42 -9.45
CA GLU A 72 9.71 -5.15 -10.87
C GLU A 72 8.47 -4.35 -11.26
N GLN A 73 8.68 -3.18 -11.85
CA GLN A 73 7.61 -2.28 -12.25
C GLN A 73 7.97 -1.53 -13.55
N TYR A 74 6.97 -1.00 -14.22
CA TYR A 74 7.21 -0.23 -15.43
C TYR A 74 7.36 1.26 -15.13
N ILE A 75 8.32 1.88 -15.82
CA ILE A 75 8.50 3.33 -15.83
C ILE A 75 8.47 3.85 -17.27
N SER A 76 7.96 5.05 -17.45
CA SER A 76 8.01 5.76 -18.72
C SER A 76 9.00 6.91 -18.64
N VAL A 77 9.76 7.12 -19.68
CA VAL A 77 10.70 8.23 -19.82
C VAL A 77 10.40 8.97 -21.11
N PHE A 78 10.18 10.29 -21.05
CA PHE A 78 9.91 11.08 -22.26
C PHE A 78 11.07 10.94 -23.24
N ASN A 79 10.77 10.53 -24.48
CA ASN A 79 11.76 10.17 -25.48
C ASN A 79 12.36 11.45 -26.12
N VAL A 80 13.50 11.89 -25.60
CA VAL A 80 14.30 12.97 -26.20
C VAL A 80 15.49 12.37 -26.95
N GLN A 81 16.03 13.12 -27.88
CA GLN A 81 17.16 12.70 -28.74
C GLN A 81 18.30 12.09 -27.92
N ASN A 82 18.79 10.93 -28.36
CA ASN A 82 19.89 10.17 -27.74
C ASN A 82 19.64 9.65 -26.31
N LEU A 83 18.41 9.78 -25.75
CA LEU A 83 18.18 9.39 -24.36
C LEU A 83 18.21 7.87 -24.19
N LYS A 84 17.67 7.11 -25.15
CA LYS A 84 17.71 5.64 -25.14
C LYS A 84 19.14 5.12 -24.98
N SER A 85 20.06 5.57 -25.84
CA SER A 85 21.48 5.19 -25.78
C SER A 85 22.14 5.62 -24.47
N LYS A 86 21.77 6.77 -23.91
CA LYS A 86 22.26 7.21 -22.57
C LYS A 86 21.81 6.27 -21.47
N ILE A 87 20.56 5.79 -21.49
CA ILE A 87 20.03 4.86 -20.49
C ILE A 87 20.70 3.49 -20.62
N GLU A 88 20.88 2.98 -21.85
CA GLU A 88 21.54 1.70 -22.13
C GLU A 88 23.01 1.67 -21.67
N ASN A 89 23.68 2.83 -21.67
CA ASN A 89 25.07 2.97 -21.25
C ASN A 89 25.23 3.49 -19.80
N ILE A 90 24.16 3.53 -19.04
CA ILE A 90 24.19 4.06 -17.66
C ILE A 90 25.00 3.12 -16.75
N LYS A 91 25.93 3.68 -15.97
CA LYS A 91 26.73 2.95 -14.97
C LYS A 91 26.35 3.42 -13.57
N GLY A 92 26.66 2.60 -12.55
CA GLY A 92 26.47 2.98 -11.15
C GLY A 92 25.01 2.92 -10.68
N LEU A 93 24.19 2.08 -11.29
CA LEU A 93 22.85 1.77 -10.81
C LEU A 93 22.93 0.76 -9.65
N GLU A 94 23.20 1.26 -8.43
CA GLU A 94 23.26 0.41 -7.24
C GLU A 94 21.86 -0.03 -6.83
N ASN A 95 21.66 -1.35 -6.67
CA ASN A 95 20.42 -1.96 -6.19
C ASN A 95 19.19 -1.73 -7.09
N PHE A 96 19.38 -1.34 -8.35
CA PHE A 96 18.31 -1.35 -9.35
C PHE A 96 18.88 -1.48 -10.78
N SER A 97 18.07 -1.99 -11.68
CA SER A 97 18.40 -2.14 -13.11
C SER A 97 17.23 -1.72 -13.98
N LEU A 98 17.54 -1.43 -15.24
CA LEU A 98 16.56 -1.06 -16.25
C LEU A 98 16.69 -2.00 -17.46
N GLU A 99 15.55 -2.46 -17.95
CA GLU A 99 15.43 -3.22 -19.18
C GLU A 99 14.46 -2.51 -20.13
N PHE A 100 14.87 -2.25 -21.36
CA PHE A 100 14.01 -1.62 -22.35
C PHE A 100 12.92 -2.57 -22.82
N ILE A 101 11.66 -2.14 -22.75
CA ILE A 101 10.49 -2.96 -23.08
C ILE A 101 9.81 -2.51 -24.38
N GLY A 102 9.75 -1.21 -24.64
CA GLY A 102 9.06 -0.66 -25.80
C GLY A 102 8.72 0.82 -25.64
N TYR A 103 7.61 1.23 -26.24
CA TYR A 103 7.19 2.63 -26.30
C TYR A 103 5.71 2.79 -25.95
N LEU A 104 5.34 4.00 -25.54
CA LEU A 104 3.95 4.49 -25.43
C LEU A 104 3.86 5.93 -25.97
N ASP A 105 2.66 6.35 -26.39
CA ASP A 105 2.40 7.74 -26.78
C ASP A 105 2.08 8.66 -25.60
N ASN A 106 1.67 8.08 -24.46
CA ASN A 106 1.39 8.79 -23.22
C ASN A 106 2.24 8.27 -22.07
N PRO A 107 2.57 9.09 -21.07
CA PRO A 107 3.32 8.65 -19.90
C PRO A 107 2.52 7.62 -19.10
N LEU A 108 3.22 6.77 -18.35
CA LEU A 108 2.60 5.98 -17.31
C LEU A 108 2.17 6.88 -16.16
N SER A 109 0.94 6.68 -15.69
CA SER A 109 0.32 7.42 -14.59
C SER A 109 -0.08 6.47 -13.46
N LEU A 110 -0.27 7.01 -12.26
CA LEU A 110 -0.70 6.22 -11.12
C LEU A 110 -2.01 5.46 -11.43
N GLY A 111 -1.95 4.15 -11.28
CA GLY A 111 -3.07 3.25 -11.56
C GLY A 111 -3.03 2.59 -12.94
N ASP A 112 -2.05 2.88 -13.79
CA ASP A 112 -1.84 2.24 -15.10
C ASP A 112 -1.25 0.81 -14.97
N LEU A 113 -1.82 0.01 -14.07
CA LEU A 113 -1.49 -1.40 -13.89
C LEU A 113 -2.76 -2.23 -13.73
N ALA A 114 -2.75 -3.46 -14.19
CA ALA A 114 -3.84 -4.41 -14.03
C ALA A 114 -3.77 -5.05 -12.62
N THR A 115 -2.74 -5.81 -12.38
CA THR A 115 -2.50 -6.55 -11.13
C THR A 115 -1.05 -6.40 -10.67
N ASN A 116 -0.78 -6.85 -9.45
CA ASN A 116 0.57 -7.15 -8.99
C ASN A 116 0.67 -8.66 -8.76
N LYS A 117 1.66 -9.30 -9.37
CA LYS A 117 2.02 -10.69 -9.10
C LYS A 117 2.99 -10.71 -7.93
N PHE A 118 2.70 -11.56 -6.96
CA PHE A 118 3.50 -11.77 -5.76
C PHE A 118 4.10 -13.17 -5.77
N GLU A 119 5.36 -13.29 -5.36
CA GLU A 119 6.02 -14.54 -5.01
C GLU A 119 6.58 -14.34 -3.60
N ILE A 120 6.05 -15.08 -2.62
CA ILE A 120 6.36 -14.87 -1.20
C ILE A 120 6.84 -16.15 -0.58
N THR A 121 8.03 -16.13 0.02
CA THR A 121 8.53 -17.23 0.85
C THR A 121 8.13 -16.98 2.30
N ILE A 122 7.36 -17.91 2.84
CA ILE A 122 6.93 -17.94 4.24
C ILE A 122 7.91 -18.86 4.97
N ARG A 123 8.57 -18.32 6.01
CA ARG A 123 9.66 -18.98 6.76
C ARG A 123 9.29 -19.25 8.21
N ALA A 124 10.16 -19.99 8.88
CA ALA A 124 10.09 -20.31 10.30
C ALA A 124 8.81 -21.06 10.71
N LEU A 125 8.24 -21.86 9.82
CA LEU A 125 7.04 -22.65 10.08
C LEU A 125 7.39 -23.87 10.96
N ASP A 126 6.61 -24.07 12.04
CA ASP A 126 6.82 -25.17 12.98
C ASP A 126 6.46 -26.56 12.39
N LYS A 127 5.51 -26.58 11.47
CA LYS A 127 4.97 -27.81 10.85
C LYS A 127 4.53 -27.52 9.41
N LYS A 128 4.47 -28.59 8.62
CA LYS A 128 3.82 -28.57 7.32
C LYS A 128 2.30 -28.53 7.52
N VAL A 129 1.59 -27.71 6.74
CA VAL A 129 0.13 -27.54 6.79
C VAL A 129 -0.43 -27.69 5.39
N ASP A 130 -1.70 -28.03 5.28
CA ASP A 130 -2.39 -28.01 4.00
C ASP A 130 -2.71 -26.56 3.62
N ILE A 131 -2.31 -26.15 2.43
CA ILE A 131 -2.51 -24.79 1.91
C ILE A 131 -3.56 -24.80 0.82
N GLU A 132 -4.76 -24.42 1.19
CA GLU A 132 -5.85 -24.25 0.23
C GLU A 132 -5.75 -22.89 -0.50
N ASN A 133 -6.23 -22.88 -1.75
CA ASN A 133 -6.39 -21.63 -2.50
C ASN A 133 -7.44 -20.74 -1.80
N PRO A 134 -7.08 -19.55 -1.31
CA PRO A 134 -8.01 -18.67 -0.60
C PRO A 134 -9.07 -18.03 -1.52
N HIS A 135 -8.99 -18.18 -2.86
CA HIS A 135 -9.86 -17.59 -3.88
C HIS A 135 -10.10 -16.08 -3.75
N SER A 136 -10.37 -15.60 -2.56
CA SER A 136 -10.56 -14.19 -2.24
C SER A 136 -10.20 -13.88 -0.79
N ILE A 137 -9.96 -12.61 -0.50
CA ILE A 137 -9.73 -12.08 0.85
C ILE A 137 -10.65 -10.89 1.10
N ILE A 138 -10.98 -10.62 2.36
CA ILE A 138 -11.50 -9.29 2.72
C ILE A 138 -10.40 -8.27 2.43
N ASN A 139 -10.75 -7.20 1.70
CA ASN A 139 -9.78 -6.27 1.12
C ASN A 139 -9.27 -5.24 2.15
N TYR A 140 -8.88 -5.72 3.33
CA TYR A 140 -8.35 -4.90 4.41
C TYR A 140 -7.09 -4.14 4.02
N PHE A 141 -6.89 -2.99 4.66
CA PHE A 141 -5.57 -2.37 4.77
C PHE A 141 -4.79 -3.04 5.90
N ASP A 142 -3.51 -3.33 5.67
CA ASP A 142 -2.70 -4.05 6.64
C ASP A 142 -1.83 -3.12 7.51
N GLU A 143 -1.15 -3.70 8.48
CA GLU A 143 -0.36 -3.05 9.55
C GLU A 143 0.60 -1.98 9.04
N GLN A 144 1.23 -2.19 7.87
CA GLN A 144 2.12 -1.21 7.25
C GLN A 144 1.45 0.16 7.04
N ARG A 145 0.11 0.18 6.82
CA ARG A 145 -0.67 1.41 6.68
C ARG A 145 -0.77 2.19 7.97
N PHE A 146 -0.86 1.48 9.09
CA PHE A 146 -1.15 2.05 10.40
C PHE A 146 0.11 2.32 11.22
N SER A 147 1.17 1.54 11.01
CA SER A 147 2.33 1.52 11.92
C SER A 147 1.86 1.45 13.38
N LYS A 148 2.31 2.36 14.25
CA LYS A 148 1.85 2.40 15.65
C LYS A 148 0.61 3.28 15.84
N ASN A 149 0.61 4.50 15.27
CA ASN A 149 -0.41 5.53 15.57
C ASN A 149 -0.75 6.44 14.37
N ASN A 150 -0.45 6.03 13.14
CA ASN A 150 -0.73 6.86 11.94
C ASN A 150 -2.21 7.25 11.84
N HIS A 151 -3.13 6.32 12.13
CA HIS A 151 -4.57 6.58 12.11
C HIS A 151 -5.01 7.53 13.23
N ILE A 152 -4.33 7.54 14.39
CA ILE A 152 -4.60 8.46 15.50
C ILE A 152 -4.24 9.89 15.09
N ILE A 153 -3.05 10.08 14.47
CA ILE A 153 -2.64 11.37 13.92
C ILE A 153 -3.66 11.83 12.87
N GLY A 154 -4.05 10.93 11.98
CA GLY A 154 -5.05 11.20 10.93
C GLY A 154 -6.40 11.64 11.52
N LYS A 155 -6.91 10.93 12.54
CA LYS A 155 -8.14 11.30 13.26
C LYS A 155 -8.02 12.68 13.89
N ALA A 156 -6.93 12.97 14.59
CA ALA A 156 -6.70 14.27 15.23
C ALA A 156 -6.69 15.41 14.20
N ILE A 157 -6.04 15.22 13.03
CA ILE A 157 -6.04 16.20 11.94
C ILE A 157 -7.46 16.44 11.42
N ILE A 158 -8.25 15.38 11.18
CA ILE A 158 -9.61 15.45 10.67
C ILE A 158 -10.53 16.16 11.67
N LYS A 159 -10.40 15.86 12.97
CA LYS A 159 -11.15 16.55 14.03
C LYS A 159 -10.67 17.98 14.32
N LYS A 160 -9.65 18.49 13.62
CA LYS A 160 -9.00 19.79 13.84
C LYS A 160 -8.37 19.91 15.24
N ASP A 161 -8.14 18.79 15.93
CA ASP A 161 -7.35 18.72 17.15
C ASP A 161 -5.85 18.72 16.82
N PHE A 162 -5.38 19.87 16.32
CA PHE A 162 -4.00 20.02 15.86
C PHE A 162 -2.98 19.89 16.98
N LYS A 163 -3.39 20.19 18.23
CA LYS A 163 -2.55 19.97 19.41
C LYS A 163 -2.23 18.48 19.56
N ASN A 164 -3.25 17.64 19.61
CA ASN A 164 -3.09 16.19 19.73
C ASN A 164 -2.35 15.60 18.52
N ALA A 165 -2.62 16.09 17.30
CA ALA A 165 -1.87 15.68 16.12
C ALA A 165 -0.35 15.92 16.26
N VAL A 166 0.05 17.09 16.79
CA VAL A 166 1.47 17.42 17.02
C VAL A 166 2.07 16.57 18.15
N GLU A 167 1.34 16.31 19.23
CA GLU A 167 1.81 15.43 20.32
C GLU A 167 2.03 13.98 19.82
N GLU A 168 1.14 13.47 18.97
CA GLU A 168 1.31 12.14 18.38
C GLU A 168 2.49 12.10 17.38
N LEU A 169 2.71 13.15 16.58
CA LEU A 169 3.88 13.30 15.72
C LEU A 169 5.19 13.31 16.51
N LYS A 170 5.19 13.91 17.71
CA LYS A 170 6.34 13.90 18.61
C LYS A 170 6.71 12.48 19.06
N LYS A 171 5.73 11.63 19.33
CA LYS A 171 5.98 10.21 19.67
C LYS A 171 6.65 9.43 18.51
N GLN A 172 6.51 9.93 17.28
CA GLN A 172 7.17 9.39 16.09
C GLN A 172 8.48 10.12 15.71
N ASN A 173 8.98 11.03 16.55
CA ASN A 173 10.16 11.88 16.25
C ASN A 173 10.01 12.75 15.00
N GLN A 174 8.77 13.07 14.58
CA GLN A 174 8.49 13.98 13.45
C GLN A 174 8.41 15.44 13.88
N THR A 175 8.41 15.72 15.18
CA THR A 175 8.48 17.05 15.82
C THR A 175 9.07 16.92 17.22
N ASN A 176 9.37 18.04 17.88
CA ASN A 176 9.95 18.08 19.23
C ASN A 176 9.46 19.25 20.07
N ASN A 177 9.79 19.25 21.36
CA ASN A 177 9.40 20.31 22.29
C ASN A 177 9.97 21.68 21.95
N GLU A 178 11.15 21.74 21.35
CA GLU A 178 11.81 22.98 20.95
C GLU A 178 11.01 23.68 19.86
N LEU A 179 10.55 22.96 18.83
CA LEU A 179 9.66 23.49 17.80
C LEU A 179 8.34 23.98 18.39
N ILE A 180 7.75 23.24 19.35
CA ILE A 180 6.51 23.65 20.00
C ILE A 180 6.70 24.98 20.77
N LYS A 181 7.81 25.14 21.47
CA LYS A 181 8.14 26.39 22.17
C LYS A 181 8.43 27.53 21.19
N THR A 182 9.26 27.29 20.19
CA THR A 182 9.65 28.26 19.17
C THR A 182 8.44 28.87 18.46
N TYR A 183 7.46 28.06 18.12
CA TYR A 183 6.25 28.51 17.44
C TYR A 183 5.10 28.86 18.40
N LYS A 184 5.39 29.05 19.71
CA LYS A 184 4.41 29.50 20.73
C LYS A 184 3.09 28.73 20.66
N GLN A 185 3.17 27.41 20.46
CA GLN A 185 2.00 26.51 20.33
C GLN A 185 1.12 26.78 19.09
N ASP A 186 1.62 27.44 18.06
CA ASP A 186 0.96 27.47 16.74
C ASP A 186 1.08 26.09 16.08
N TYR A 187 0.18 25.19 16.45
CA TYR A 187 0.18 23.79 16.00
C TYR A 187 -0.02 23.65 14.50
N ILE A 188 -0.78 24.57 13.88
CA ILE A 188 -0.97 24.58 12.41
C ILE A 188 0.35 24.86 11.70
N ARG A 189 1.10 25.84 12.20
CA ARG A 189 2.42 26.16 11.66
C ARG A 189 3.40 25.00 11.85
N ILE A 190 3.39 24.33 12.99
CA ILE A 190 4.22 23.15 13.26
C ILE A 190 3.86 22.01 12.28
N LEU A 191 2.58 21.73 12.07
CA LEU A 191 2.15 20.73 11.09
C LEU A 191 2.65 21.06 9.68
N ARG A 192 2.65 22.32 9.29
CA ARG A 192 3.15 22.73 7.96
C ARG A 192 4.65 22.53 7.75
N LEU A 193 5.44 22.27 8.80
CA LEU A 193 6.85 21.88 8.69
C LEU A 193 7.01 20.40 8.31
N VAL A 194 6.02 19.57 8.61
CA VAL A 194 6.02 18.16 8.20
C VAL A 194 5.71 18.05 6.71
N PRO A 195 6.41 17.20 5.95
CA PRO A 195 6.14 17.05 4.53
C PRO A 195 4.67 16.74 4.24
N LYS A 196 4.06 17.46 3.31
CA LYS A 196 2.63 17.32 2.96
C LYS A 196 2.23 15.88 2.62
N LYS A 197 3.11 15.13 1.94
CA LYS A 197 2.88 13.71 1.62
C LYS A 197 2.72 12.88 2.90
N THR A 198 3.50 13.15 3.92
CA THR A 198 3.44 12.47 5.23
C THR A 198 2.13 12.80 5.95
N LEU A 199 1.73 14.06 6.01
CA LEU A 199 0.45 14.45 6.62
C LEU A 199 -0.74 13.83 5.88
N LYS A 200 -0.75 13.84 4.54
CA LYS A 200 -1.77 13.13 3.74
C LYS A 200 -1.81 11.65 4.04
N PHE A 201 -0.65 11.02 4.21
CA PHE A 201 -0.58 9.60 4.54
C PHE A 201 -1.29 9.29 5.87
N TYR A 202 -1.17 10.16 6.89
CA TYR A 202 -1.89 9.99 8.17
C TYR A 202 -3.41 10.12 7.99
N VAL A 203 -3.88 11.12 7.23
CA VAL A 203 -5.32 11.27 6.93
C VAL A 203 -5.85 10.02 6.21
N HIS A 204 -5.11 9.53 5.19
CA HIS A 204 -5.47 8.30 4.49
C HIS A 204 -5.38 7.05 5.40
N ALA A 205 -4.49 7.02 6.38
CA ALA A 205 -4.44 5.93 7.36
C ALA A 205 -5.73 5.87 8.20
N TYR A 206 -6.27 7.02 8.60
CA TYR A 206 -7.55 7.05 9.30
C TYR A 206 -8.72 6.62 8.41
N GLN A 207 -8.76 7.06 7.14
CA GLN A 207 -9.75 6.56 6.18
C GLN A 207 -9.66 5.04 6.01
N SER A 208 -8.44 4.50 5.99
CA SER A 208 -8.19 3.05 5.91
C SER A 208 -8.64 2.30 7.16
N TYR A 209 -8.48 2.90 8.35
CA TYR A 209 -9.00 2.37 9.60
C TYR A 209 -10.53 2.28 9.58
N LEU A 210 -11.21 3.35 9.16
CA LEU A 210 -12.67 3.37 9.04
C LEU A 210 -13.17 2.29 8.07
N PHE A 211 -12.47 2.11 6.95
CA PHE A 211 -12.78 1.05 6.00
C PHE A 211 -12.66 -0.35 6.62
N ASN A 212 -11.57 -0.62 7.36
CA ASN A 212 -11.38 -1.89 8.04
C ASN A 212 -12.48 -2.14 9.09
N GLU A 213 -12.86 -1.12 9.86
CA GLU A 213 -13.95 -1.22 10.84
C GLU A 213 -15.30 -1.46 10.15
N LEU A 214 -15.55 -0.83 8.99
CA LEU A 214 -16.77 -1.08 8.20
C LEU A 214 -16.81 -2.53 7.70
N CYS A 215 -15.70 -3.06 7.17
CA CYS A 215 -15.63 -4.45 6.76
C CYS A 215 -15.97 -5.44 7.89
N LYS A 216 -15.45 -5.20 9.11
CA LYS A 216 -15.76 -6.02 10.28
C LYS A 216 -17.26 -5.96 10.64
N LYS A 217 -17.85 -4.77 10.58
CA LYS A 217 -19.29 -4.58 10.84
C LYS A 217 -20.16 -5.33 9.83
N ILE A 218 -19.79 -5.33 8.54
CA ILE A 218 -20.52 -6.06 7.50
C ILE A 218 -20.44 -7.57 7.75
N ILE A 219 -19.29 -8.11 8.13
CA ILE A 219 -19.12 -9.52 8.43
C ILE A 219 -20.08 -9.95 9.56
N ILE A 220 -20.25 -9.10 10.58
CA ILE A 220 -21.16 -9.36 11.70
C ILE A 220 -22.63 -9.20 11.27
N ASP A 221 -22.96 -8.11 10.57
CA ASP A 221 -24.32 -7.76 10.16
C ASP A 221 -24.91 -8.80 9.17
N ASP A 222 -24.11 -9.23 8.20
CA ASP A 222 -24.49 -10.25 7.21
C ASP A 222 -24.33 -11.67 7.76
N LYS A 223 -23.95 -11.84 9.03
CA LYS A 223 -23.73 -13.15 9.70
C LYS A 223 -22.78 -14.07 8.92
N ILE A 224 -21.73 -13.49 8.33
CA ILE A 224 -20.73 -14.24 7.58
C ILE A 224 -19.90 -15.09 8.53
N ASN A 225 -19.83 -16.40 8.27
CA ASN A 225 -18.94 -17.29 9.03
C ASN A 225 -17.50 -16.86 8.87
N HIS A 226 -16.80 -16.65 9.98
CA HIS A 226 -15.45 -16.10 10.00
C HIS A 226 -14.62 -16.62 11.17
N PHE A 227 -13.31 -16.51 11.05
CA PHE A 227 -12.37 -16.62 12.15
C PHE A 227 -11.67 -15.28 12.36
N LYS A 228 -11.05 -15.11 13.53
CA LYS A 228 -10.42 -13.86 13.95
C LYS A 228 -8.92 -14.01 14.04
N ILE A 229 -8.20 -12.95 13.68
CA ILE A 229 -6.75 -12.86 13.79
C ILE A 229 -6.41 -11.55 14.46
N ASN A 230 -5.54 -11.60 15.46
CA ASN A 230 -4.99 -10.42 16.09
C ASN A 230 -4.06 -9.66 15.14
N TYR A 231 -4.18 -8.35 15.10
CA TYR A 231 -3.27 -7.46 14.41
C TYR A 231 -3.08 -6.16 15.22
N VAL A 232 -2.24 -5.23 14.72
CA VAL A 232 -1.83 -4.02 15.48
C VAL A 232 -2.97 -3.15 16.00
N LEU A 233 -4.16 -3.20 15.39
CA LEU A 233 -5.34 -2.43 15.81
C LEU A 233 -6.48 -3.31 16.34
N GLY A 234 -6.16 -4.44 16.96
CA GLY A 234 -7.12 -5.39 17.51
C GLY A 234 -7.31 -6.62 16.64
N GLU A 235 -8.52 -6.93 16.17
CA GLU A 235 -8.83 -8.15 15.42
C GLU A 235 -9.20 -7.82 13.98
N LEU A 236 -8.77 -8.67 13.03
CA LEU A 236 -9.32 -8.79 11.68
C LEU A 236 -10.20 -10.03 11.60
N PHE A 237 -11.29 -9.94 10.87
CA PHE A 237 -12.24 -11.03 10.66
C PHE A 237 -12.07 -11.58 9.24
N PHE A 238 -11.82 -12.88 9.11
CA PHE A 238 -11.60 -13.53 7.84
C PHE A 238 -12.75 -14.50 7.52
N ALA A 239 -13.47 -14.21 6.46
CA ALA A 239 -14.54 -15.08 5.99
C ALA A 239 -14.01 -16.46 5.60
N THR A 240 -14.68 -17.53 6.07
CA THR A 240 -14.33 -18.92 5.76
C THR A 240 -14.71 -19.29 4.33
N LYS A 241 -15.78 -18.69 3.79
CA LYS A 241 -16.21 -18.80 2.39
C LYS A 241 -16.22 -17.43 1.75
N GLU A 242 -16.17 -17.36 0.43
CA GLU A 242 -16.25 -16.10 -0.28
C GLU A 242 -17.59 -15.42 -0.05
N PRO A 243 -17.63 -14.22 0.55
CA PRO A 243 -18.87 -13.48 0.74
C PRO A 243 -19.29 -12.75 -0.53
N LYS A 244 -20.52 -12.20 -0.53
CA LYS A 244 -20.94 -11.25 -1.55
C LYS A 244 -19.98 -10.06 -1.56
N ASN A 245 -19.61 -9.59 -2.76
CA ASN A 245 -18.82 -8.37 -2.90
C ASN A 245 -19.72 -7.14 -2.79
N TYR A 246 -19.20 -6.10 -2.16
CA TYR A 246 -19.80 -4.77 -2.06
C TYR A 246 -18.78 -3.74 -2.53
N SER A 247 -19.26 -2.67 -3.16
CA SER A 247 -18.46 -1.46 -3.31
C SER A 247 -18.68 -0.61 -2.05
N LEU A 248 -17.64 -0.42 -1.25
CA LEU A 248 -17.71 0.26 0.05
C LEU A 248 -17.00 1.60 0.00
N PRO A 249 -17.50 2.63 0.72
CA PRO A 249 -16.84 3.91 0.75
C PRO A 249 -15.55 3.87 1.57
N ILE A 250 -14.47 4.39 0.99
CA ILE A 250 -13.38 4.99 1.77
C ILE A 250 -13.87 6.38 2.13
N ILE A 251 -14.29 6.54 3.39
CA ILE A 251 -15.02 7.73 3.85
C ILE A 251 -14.16 8.99 3.73
N GLY A 252 -14.71 10.03 3.13
CA GLY A 252 -14.13 11.35 2.99
C GLY A 252 -15.22 12.37 2.68
N PHE A 253 -14.87 13.62 2.38
CA PHE A 253 -15.89 14.56 1.94
C PHE A 253 -16.39 14.16 0.54
N GLY A 254 -17.70 14.35 0.28
CA GLY A 254 -18.33 13.95 -0.97
C GLY A 254 -18.40 12.43 -1.20
N SER A 255 -18.23 11.60 -0.14
CA SER A 255 -18.43 10.16 -0.28
C SER A 255 -19.87 9.84 -0.68
N GLU A 256 -20.02 9.06 -1.75
CA GLU A 256 -21.29 8.43 -2.09
C GLU A 256 -21.50 7.22 -1.20
N ILE A 257 -22.50 7.30 -0.31
CA ILE A 257 -22.85 6.22 0.61
C ILE A 257 -24.10 5.55 0.07
N GLN A 258 -23.93 4.45 -0.67
CA GLN A 258 -25.02 3.73 -1.34
C GLN A 258 -25.45 2.48 -0.57
N GLU A 259 -24.56 1.53 -0.39
CA GLU A 259 -24.84 0.28 0.33
C GLU A 259 -24.40 0.40 1.81
N LYS A 260 -25.12 -0.32 2.69
CA LYS A 260 -24.80 -0.35 4.13
C LYS A 260 -24.77 1.04 4.81
N ASN A 261 -25.59 1.97 4.31
CA ASN A 261 -25.67 3.34 4.83
C ASN A 261 -25.81 3.39 6.37
N SER A 262 -26.66 2.54 6.96
CA SER A 262 -26.85 2.47 8.42
C SER A 262 -25.55 2.11 9.16
N LEU A 263 -24.76 1.17 8.62
CA LEU A 263 -23.48 0.77 9.21
C LEU A 263 -22.44 1.89 9.13
N VAL A 264 -22.41 2.64 8.00
CA VAL A 264 -21.53 3.80 7.84
C VAL A 264 -21.91 4.90 8.83
N PHE A 265 -23.18 5.27 8.92
CA PHE A 265 -23.65 6.29 9.88
C PHE A 265 -23.36 5.91 11.32
N ASN A 266 -23.61 4.65 11.68
CA ASN A 266 -23.30 4.15 13.03
C ASN A 266 -21.79 4.17 13.32
N LEU A 267 -20.95 3.92 12.32
CA LEU A 267 -19.50 4.02 12.46
C LEU A 267 -19.05 5.46 12.67
N LEU A 268 -19.53 6.39 11.83
CA LEU A 268 -19.21 7.82 11.95
C LEU A 268 -19.64 8.37 13.31
N LYS A 269 -20.86 8.02 13.78
CA LYS A 269 -21.35 8.41 15.10
C LYS A 269 -20.48 7.85 16.23
N LYS A 270 -20.07 6.58 16.16
CA LYS A 270 -19.15 5.96 17.13
C LYS A 270 -17.81 6.69 17.18
N GLU A 271 -17.30 7.11 16.04
CA GLU A 271 -16.02 7.80 15.92
C GLU A 271 -16.11 9.31 16.22
N ASP A 272 -17.33 9.83 16.42
CA ASP A 272 -17.64 11.25 16.64
C ASP A 272 -17.09 12.14 15.53
N ILE A 273 -17.42 11.80 14.27
CA ILE A 273 -17.05 12.51 13.04
C ILE A 273 -18.19 12.48 12.04
N ASP A 274 -18.14 13.41 11.07
CA ASP A 274 -18.96 13.36 9.84
C ASP A 274 -18.12 13.56 8.57
N GLN A 275 -18.76 13.48 7.39
CA GLN A 275 -18.05 13.64 6.12
C GLN A 275 -17.42 15.04 5.93
N ARG A 276 -18.02 16.08 6.53
CA ARG A 276 -17.51 17.47 6.45
C ARG A 276 -16.23 17.66 7.23
N ASP A 277 -15.97 16.78 8.21
CA ASP A 277 -14.72 16.82 8.96
C ASP A 277 -13.50 16.56 8.09
N PHE A 278 -13.67 15.86 6.97
CA PHE A 278 -12.60 15.65 5.99
C PHE A 278 -12.26 16.90 5.14
N ILE A 279 -12.98 18.03 5.35
CA ILE A 279 -12.62 19.35 4.82
C ILE A 279 -11.79 20.06 5.88
N ILE A 280 -10.51 20.30 5.62
CA ILE A 280 -9.56 20.89 6.55
C ILE A 280 -9.19 22.27 6.06
N LYS A 281 -10.02 23.27 6.40
CA LYS A 281 -9.85 24.66 5.93
C LYS A 281 -8.51 25.29 6.30
N GLN A 282 -7.95 24.89 7.45
CA GLN A 282 -6.67 25.41 7.96
C GLN A 282 -5.46 24.91 7.16
N ILE A 283 -5.56 23.71 6.56
CA ILE A 283 -4.55 23.11 5.68
C ILE A 283 -5.31 22.43 4.53
N PRO A 284 -5.81 23.18 3.54
CA PRO A 284 -6.74 22.66 2.53
C PRO A 284 -6.21 21.46 1.73
N GLU A 285 -4.88 21.37 1.60
CA GLU A 285 -4.22 20.27 0.90
C GLU A 285 -4.39 18.91 1.59
N LEU A 286 -4.78 18.88 2.86
CA LEU A 286 -5.06 17.65 3.61
C LEU A 286 -6.52 17.22 3.51
N SER A 287 -7.39 18.07 2.96
CA SER A 287 -8.78 17.68 2.72
C SER A 287 -8.82 16.46 1.79
N SER A 288 -9.61 15.45 2.17
CA SER A 288 -9.62 14.16 1.49
C SER A 288 -11.01 13.80 0.99
N PHE A 289 -11.10 13.61 -0.34
CA PHE A 289 -12.29 13.06 -0.98
C PHE A 289 -12.54 11.61 -0.53
N GLY A 290 -13.80 11.23 -0.54
CA GLY A 290 -14.20 9.84 -0.50
C GLY A 290 -13.94 9.16 -1.85
N THR A 291 -13.72 7.85 -1.79
CA THR A 291 -13.59 6.98 -2.96
C THR A 291 -14.31 5.67 -2.68
N GLN A 292 -14.37 4.79 -3.67
CA GLN A 292 -14.94 3.46 -3.53
C GLN A 292 -13.82 2.40 -3.52
N ARG A 293 -14.04 1.34 -2.75
CA ARG A 293 -13.15 0.18 -2.68
C ARG A 293 -13.98 -1.08 -2.50
N ASP A 294 -13.61 -2.12 -3.24
CA ASP A 294 -14.26 -3.43 -3.11
C ASP A 294 -14.03 -4.02 -1.72
N PHE A 295 -15.07 -4.63 -1.15
CA PHE A 295 -15.04 -5.33 0.13
C PHE A 295 -14.15 -6.57 0.09
N ILE A 296 -14.14 -7.28 -1.06
CA ILE A 296 -13.25 -8.41 -1.28
C ILE A 296 -12.23 -8.10 -2.39
N ALA A 297 -11.08 -8.77 -2.32
CA ALA A 297 -10.11 -8.84 -3.39
C ALA A 297 -9.95 -10.28 -3.83
N LYS A 298 -10.06 -10.54 -5.14
CA LYS A 298 -9.82 -11.87 -5.72
C LYS A 298 -8.34 -12.21 -5.65
N VAL A 299 -8.05 -13.46 -5.31
CA VAL A 299 -6.71 -14.04 -5.38
C VAL A 299 -6.66 -14.86 -6.66
N ILE A 300 -5.86 -14.39 -7.62
CA ILE A 300 -5.81 -14.92 -8.99
C ILE A 300 -4.53 -15.74 -9.14
N ASN A 301 -4.56 -16.82 -9.92
CA ASN A 301 -3.39 -17.63 -10.27
C ASN A 301 -2.60 -18.10 -9.02
N PHE A 302 -3.32 -18.51 -7.98
CA PHE A 302 -2.70 -19.02 -6.76
C PHE A 302 -1.98 -20.34 -6.99
N SER A 303 -0.76 -20.44 -6.48
CA SER A 303 0.02 -21.68 -6.43
C SER A 303 0.92 -21.69 -5.20
N CYS A 304 1.28 -22.88 -4.73
CA CYS A 304 2.29 -23.07 -3.68
C CYS A 304 3.26 -24.19 -4.08
N THR A 305 4.49 -24.11 -3.56
CA THR A 305 5.48 -25.18 -3.68
C THR A 305 5.25 -26.23 -2.59
N GLU A 306 6.00 -27.32 -2.64
CA GLU A 306 6.15 -28.20 -1.50
C GLU A 306 6.89 -27.48 -0.36
N PHE A 307 6.68 -27.99 0.87
CA PHE A 307 7.43 -27.51 2.04
C PHE A 307 8.85 -28.04 2.02
N GLU A 308 9.80 -27.12 2.18
CA GLU A 308 11.24 -27.40 2.29
C GLU A 308 11.74 -27.10 3.71
N GLU A 309 12.90 -27.67 4.09
CA GLU A 309 13.61 -27.24 5.28
C GLU A 309 14.05 -25.77 5.13
N ASP A 310 13.95 -25.01 6.23
CA ASP A 310 14.31 -23.59 6.22
C ASP A 310 15.80 -23.41 6.54
N GLU A 311 16.59 -23.08 5.56
CA GLU A 311 18.04 -22.89 5.69
C GLU A 311 18.44 -21.72 6.61
N LEU A 312 17.50 -20.81 6.93
CA LEU A 312 17.72 -19.67 7.81
C LEU A 312 17.21 -19.90 9.24
N ASN A 313 16.30 -20.87 9.42
CA ASN A 313 15.64 -21.10 10.70
C ASN A 313 15.73 -22.60 11.05
N LYS A 314 16.64 -22.97 11.95
CA LYS A 314 16.92 -24.37 12.31
C LYS A 314 15.64 -25.09 12.80
N ASN A 315 15.44 -26.31 12.30
CA ASN A 315 14.29 -27.19 12.62
C ASN A 315 12.94 -26.58 12.26
N LYS A 316 12.88 -25.72 11.26
CA LYS A 316 11.66 -25.12 10.72
C LYS A 316 11.51 -25.43 9.24
N TYR A 317 10.32 -25.15 8.73
CA TYR A 317 10.01 -25.29 7.33
C TYR A 317 9.78 -23.91 6.68
N LYS A 318 9.95 -23.87 5.37
CA LYS A 318 9.55 -22.76 4.51
C LYS A 318 8.68 -23.29 3.38
N VAL A 319 7.85 -22.41 2.81
CA VAL A 319 7.06 -22.67 1.61
C VAL A 319 6.96 -21.39 0.79
N LYS A 320 6.94 -21.52 -0.52
CA LYS A 320 6.74 -20.39 -1.43
C LYS A 320 5.33 -20.42 -1.98
N ILE A 321 4.64 -19.27 -1.91
CA ILE A 321 3.33 -19.06 -2.53
C ILE A 321 3.44 -18.01 -3.64
N SER A 322 2.65 -18.17 -4.69
CA SER A 322 2.54 -17.19 -5.78
C SER A 322 1.08 -16.92 -6.08
N PHE A 323 0.75 -15.65 -6.33
CA PHE A 323 -0.61 -15.22 -6.68
C PHE A 323 -0.60 -13.79 -7.24
N GLU A 324 -1.74 -13.36 -7.78
CA GLU A 324 -1.94 -11.99 -8.22
C GLU A 324 -3.08 -11.32 -7.45
N LEU A 325 -2.93 -10.02 -7.22
CA LEU A 325 -3.97 -9.17 -6.63
C LEU A 325 -4.17 -7.91 -7.46
N SER A 326 -5.38 -7.38 -7.44
CA SER A 326 -5.69 -6.05 -7.96
C SER A 326 -4.88 -4.97 -7.22
N LYS A 327 -4.67 -3.83 -7.89
CA LYS A 327 -3.98 -2.68 -7.30
C LYS A 327 -4.60 -2.27 -5.96
N GLY A 328 -3.73 -1.91 -5.00
CA GLY A 328 -4.16 -1.45 -3.68
C GLY A 328 -4.52 -2.54 -2.68
N SER A 329 -4.54 -3.84 -3.08
CA SER A 329 -4.76 -4.97 -2.17
C SER A 329 -3.43 -5.41 -1.55
N TYR A 330 -3.50 -5.98 -0.34
CA TYR A 330 -2.32 -6.33 0.47
C TYR A 330 -2.04 -7.82 0.44
N ALA A 331 -0.89 -8.20 -0.11
CA ALA A 331 -0.45 -9.60 -0.16
C ALA A 331 -0.28 -10.22 1.24
N THR A 332 0.08 -9.41 2.22
CA THR A 332 0.20 -9.83 3.63
C THR A 332 -1.13 -10.26 4.24
N ILE A 333 -2.26 -9.75 3.74
CA ILE A 333 -3.61 -10.22 4.14
C ILE A 333 -3.88 -11.63 3.61
N VAL A 334 -3.40 -11.96 2.38
CA VAL A 334 -3.47 -13.34 1.86
C VAL A 334 -2.68 -14.29 2.76
N VAL A 335 -1.44 -13.92 3.11
CA VAL A 335 -0.58 -14.71 4.01
C VAL A 335 -1.27 -14.92 5.36
N LYS A 336 -1.83 -13.85 5.96
CA LYS A 336 -2.58 -13.94 7.22
C LYS A 336 -3.78 -14.88 7.11
N LYS A 337 -4.56 -14.80 6.03
CA LYS A 337 -5.69 -15.70 5.82
C LYS A 337 -5.28 -17.17 5.79
N ILE A 338 -4.19 -17.50 5.10
CA ILE A 338 -3.71 -18.88 4.92
C ILE A 338 -3.14 -19.42 6.24
N PHE A 339 -2.21 -18.69 6.87
CA PHE A 339 -1.38 -19.24 7.95
C PHE A 339 -1.91 -19.01 9.36
N ALA A 340 -2.89 -18.13 9.55
CA ALA A 340 -3.40 -17.85 10.89
C ALA A 340 -4.48 -18.84 11.37
N GLN A 341 -4.99 -19.71 10.49
CA GLN A 341 -5.92 -20.79 10.87
C GLN A 341 -5.20 -21.99 11.51
N HIS A 342 -3.91 -22.07 11.39
CA HIS A 342 -3.03 -23.15 11.85
C HIS A 342 -2.19 -22.69 13.06
#